data_e11342151b0d4d6a5d9462edb9303837
#
_entry.id   e11342151b0d4d6a5d9462edb9303837
#
_cell.length_a   1.000
_cell.length_b   1.000
_cell.length_c   1.000
_cell.angle_alpha   90.00
_cell.angle_beta   90.00
_cell.angle_gamma   90.00
#
_symmetry.space_group_name_H-M   'P 1'
#
loop_
_entity.id
_entity.type
_entity.pdbx_description
1 polymer ?
#
loop_
_entity_poly.entity_id
_entity_poly.type
_entity_poly.pdbx_seq_one_letter_code
_entity_poly.pdbx_strand_id
1 'polypeptide(L)'
;MWLALIPLAYAPILFAFIKEKPEDVEANENNETKNDFKASSIEGGFTLQQTLMSANFWFLSVMAFCTFYSILAMIGHVFLMLDGEGYSPQISATGVSIIFIGGFIGKVISGKLAEMIGRKIVLVGGVAMMLLGSLLIVSSIFYKNPLLIWIGLTLYGTGWGGLYTLIQLLVADLFGLIAIGKIMGVINVIDTIGGGLGPIITAVIYDSTQNYLM
;
A
#
# COMPACT_ATOMS: atom_id res chain seq x y z
N MET A 1 -0.61 5.87 17.62
CA MET A 1 -1.80 5.02 17.45
C MET A 1 -2.75 5.49 16.35
N TRP A 2 -3.04 6.77 16.24
CA TRP A 2 -3.86 7.35 15.17
C TRP A 2 -3.35 7.07 13.76
N LEU A 3 -2.04 6.89 13.57
CA LEU A 3 -1.41 6.54 12.30
C LEU A 3 -1.81 5.16 11.78
N ALA A 4 -2.12 4.22 12.68
CA ALA A 4 -2.62 2.89 12.31
C ALA A 4 -4.07 2.92 11.80
N LEU A 5 -4.82 3.99 12.09
CA LEU A 5 -6.20 4.17 11.64
C LEU A 5 -6.29 4.77 10.22
N ILE A 6 -5.21 5.36 9.71
CA ILE A 6 -5.19 5.91 8.35
C ILE A 6 -5.55 4.84 7.30
N PRO A 7 -4.97 3.61 7.32
CA PRO A 7 -5.42 2.55 6.44
C PRO A 7 -6.90 2.19 6.58
N LEU A 8 -7.44 2.27 7.78
CA LEU A 8 -8.84 1.96 8.05
C LEU A 8 -9.80 2.97 7.38
N ALA A 9 -9.42 4.25 7.38
CA ALA A 9 -10.28 5.31 6.87
C ALA A 9 -10.50 5.23 5.36
N TYR A 10 -9.50 4.77 4.59
CA TYR A 10 -9.61 4.72 3.13
C TYR A 10 -9.93 3.34 2.55
N ALA A 11 -9.79 2.24 3.30
CA ALA A 11 -10.12 0.90 2.82
C ALA A 11 -11.58 0.76 2.35
N PRO A 12 -12.62 1.21 3.09
CA PRO A 12 -14.00 1.16 2.61
C PRO A 12 -14.24 2.10 1.42
N ILE A 13 -13.53 3.23 1.36
CA ILE A 13 -13.62 4.17 0.25
C ILE A 13 -13.13 3.52 -1.04
N LEU A 14 -12.01 2.76 -0.98
CA LEU A 14 -11.51 1.99 -2.11
C LEU A 14 -12.53 0.99 -2.64
N PHE A 15 -13.16 0.26 -1.73
CA PHE A 15 -14.12 -0.77 -2.11
C PHE A 15 -15.38 -0.19 -2.79
N ALA A 16 -15.83 0.97 -2.30
CA ALA A 16 -17.06 1.58 -2.78
C ALA A 16 -16.88 2.36 -4.09
N PHE A 17 -15.71 3.01 -4.30
CA PHE A 17 -15.56 3.99 -5.37
C PHE A 17 -14.70 3.51 -6.54
N ILE A 18 -13.79 2.55 -6.36
CA ILE A 18 -13.05 1.97 -7.48
C ILE A 18 -13.96 0.91 -8.12
N LYS A 19 -14.63 1.29 -9.19
CA LYS A 19 -15.35 0.34 -10.07
C LYS A 19 -14.31 -0.29 -10.99
N GLU A 20 -14.17 -1.62 -10.92
CA GLU A 20 -13.51 -2.36 -11.98
C GLU A 20 -14.33 -2.16 -13.28
N LYS A 21 -13.61 -2.02 -14.39
CA LYS A 21 -14.28 -2.04 -15.69
C LYS A 21 -15.06 -3.35 -15.78
N PRO A 22 -16.33 -3.37 -16.17
CA PRO A 22 -17.03 -4.62 -16.44
C PRO A 22 -16.20 -5.41 -17.46
N GLU A 23 -16.01 -6.67 -17.21
CA GLU A 23 -15.39 -7.62 -18.14
C GLU A 23 -16.26 -7.74 -19.37
N ASP A 24 -16.03 -6.90 -20.38
CA ASP A 24 -16.40 -7.20 -21.75
C ASP A 24 -15.33 -8.10 -22.39
N VAL A 25 -14.98 -9.20 -21.72
CA VAL A 25 -14.04 -10.20 -22.20
C VAL A 25 -14.63 -11.61 -22.06
N GLU A 26 -15.91 -11.75 -22.36
CA GLU A 26 -16.49 -13.04 -22.77
C GLU A 26 -16.93 -12.97 -24.22
N ALA A 27 -15.99 -12.72 -25.11
CA ALA A 27 -16.23 -13.04 -26.55
C ALA A 27 -14.89 -13.11 -27.28
N ASN A 28 -14.23 -14.24 -27.22
CA ASN A 28 -13.43 -14.86 -28.25
C ASN A 28 -12.31 -15.74 -27.71
N GLU A 29 -12.68 -16.73 -26.91
CA GLU A 29 -11.87 -17.95 -26.80
C GLU A 29 -12.24 -18.91 -27.95
N ASN A 30 -12.01 -18.52 -29.17
CA ASN A 30 -11.82 -19.45 -30.27
C ASN A 30 -11.10 -18.74 -31.41
N ASN A 31 -9.87 -19.10 -31.54
CA ASN A 31 -8.95 -18.96 -32.65
C ASN A 31 -7.73 -18.08 -32.42
N GLU A 32 -6.64 -18.84 -32.56
CA GLU A 32 -5.30 -18.44 -32.94
C GLU A 32 -4.26 -18.23 -31.83
N THR A 33 -3.63 -19.37 -31.58
CA THR A 33 -2.20 -19.59 -31.34
C THR A 33 -1.29 -18.45 -31.77
N LYS A 34 -0.39 -18.07 -30.85
CA LYS A 34 0.99 -17.64 -31.06
C LYS A 34 1.23 -16.30 -31.77
N ASN A 35 2.04 -15.54 -31.09
CA ASN A 35 2.74 -14.35 -31.53
C ASN A 35 1.86 -13.12 -31.61
N ASP A 36 1.92 -12.39 -30.55
CA ASP A 36 2.36 -11.00 -30.60
C ASP A 36 2.06 -10.40 -29.22
N PHE A 37 3.13 -10.04 -28.54
CA PHE A 37 3.10 -8.92 -27.61
C PHE A 37 2.80 -7.65 -28.46
N LYS A 38 1.73 -7.70 -29.23
CA LYS A 38 1.07 -6.49 -29.68
C LYS A 38 0.31 -5.99 -28.47
N ALA A 39 0.91 -4.97 -27.82
CA ALA A 39 0.13 -4.00 -27.10
C ALA A 39 -1.15 -3.81 -27.91
N SER A 40 -2.27 -4.39 -27.45
CA SER A 40 -3.57 -3.92 -27.88
C SER A 40 -3.58 -2.47 -27.45
N SER A 41 -3.18 -1.60 -28.36
CA SER A 41 -3.43 -0.18 -28.29
C SER A 41 -4.93 -0.08 -28.14
N ILE A 42 -5.40 0.05 -26.91
CA ILE A 42 -6.73 0.55 -26.63
C ILE A 42 -6.70 1.94 -27.24
N GLU A 43 -7.20 2.06 -28.46
CA GLU A 43 -7.52 3.32 -29.08
C GLU A 43 -8.51 3.99 -28.13
N GLY A 44 -8.03 4.85 -27.21
CA GLY A 44 -8.89 5.51 -26.24
C GLY A 44 -8.36 5.63 -24.81
N GLY A 45 -7.05 5.56 -24.56
CA GLY A 45 -6.51 5.89 -23.22
C GLY A 45 -6.77 7.35 -22.87
N PHE A 46 -6.93 7.63 -21.57
CA PHE A 46 -7.16 8.97 -21.05
C PHE A 46 -5.92 9.86 -21.23
N THR A 47 -6.13 11.11 -21.57
CA THR A 47 -5.11 12.14 -21.43
C THR A 47 -4.92 12.50 -19.96
N LEU A 48 -3.77 13.12 -19.61
CA LEU A 48 -3.54 13.56 -18.23
C LEU A 48 -4.67 14.47 -17.72
N GLN A 49 -5.14 15.39 -18.55
CA GLN A 49 -6.21 16.33 -18.18
C GLN A 49 -7.52 15.61 -17.85
N GLN A 50 -7.91 14.64 -18.66
CA GLN A 50 -9.11 13.83 -18.41
C GLN A 50 -8.95 12.99 -17.15
N THR A 51 -7.76 12.44 -16.91
CA THR A 51 -7.45 11.67 -15.71
C THR A 51 -7.55 12.52 -14.44
N LEU A 52 -7.01 13.74 -14.44
CA LEU A 52 -7.08 14.66 -13.30
C LEU A 52 -8.52 15.09 -12.96
N MET A 53 -9.44 15.05 -13.92
CA MET A 53 -10.87 15.31 -13.71
C MET A 53 -11.63 14.06 -13.18
N SER A 54 -11.00 12.90 -13.17
CA SER A 54 -11.62 11.65 -12.69
C SER A 54 -11.51 11.51 -11.17
N ALA A 55 -12.61 11.18 -10.52
CA ALA A 55 -12.61 10.86 -9.09
C ALA A 55 -11.71 9.66 -8.76
N ASN A 56 -11.65 8.64 -9.65
CA ASN A 56 -10.80 7.46 -9.46
C ASN A 56 -9.31 7.82 -9.33
N PHE A 57 -8.85 8.83 -10.07
CA PHE A 57 -7.46 9.32 -9.96
C PHE A 57 -7.17 9.85 -8.55
N TRP A 58 -8.05 10.69 -8.01
CA TRP A 58 -7.85 11.27 -6.69
C TRP A 58 -7.95 10.22 -5.57
N PHE A 59 -8.85 9.24 -5.70
CA PHE A 59 -8.90 8.12 -4.75
C PHE A 59 -7.61 7.31 -4.74
N LEU A 60 -7.07 6.96 -5.92
CA LEU A 60 -5.79 6.26 -6.01
C LEU A 60 -4.63 7.10 -5.48
N SER A 61 -4.61 8.40 -5.76
CA SER A 61 -3.58 9.32 -5.29
C SER A 61 -3.60 9.47 -3.76
N VAL A 62 -4.78 9.64 -3.16
CA VAL A 62 -4.93 9.70 -1.70
C VAL A 62 -4.53 8.38 -1.06
N MET A 63 -4.89 7.26 -1.67
CA MET A 63 -4.47 5.95 -1.20
C MET A 63 -2.96 5.79 -1.25
N ALA A 64 -2.31 6.17 -2.36
CA ALA A 64 -0.86 6.14 -2.49
C ALA A 64 -0.20 7.01 -1.41
N PHE A 65 -0.67 8.26 -1.23
CA PHE A 65 -0.23 9.17 -0.19
C PHE A 65 -0.31 8.54 1.21
N CYS A 66 -1.48 8.02 1.60
CA CYS A 66 -1.70 7.43 2.92
C CYS A 66 -0.84 6.16 3.13
N THR A 67 -0.68 5.35 2.09
CA THR A 67 0.14 4.16 2.14
C THR A 67 1.61 4.51 2.38
N PHE A 68 2.17 5.42 1.58
CA PHE A 68 3.56 5.86 1.73
C PHE A 68 3.80 6.59 3.05
N TYR A 69 2.86 7.43 3.48
CA TYR A 69 2.87 8.04 4.80
C TYR A 69 3.01 6.98 5.90
N SER A 70 2.14 5.97 5.90
CA SER A 70 2.13 4.91 6.92
C SER A 70 3.41 4.08 6.89
N ILE A 71 3.89 3.70 5.71
CA ILE A 71 5.09 2.87 5.55
C ILE A 71 6.33 3.59 6.06
N LEU A 72 6.58 4.83 5.61
CA LEU A 72 7.78 5.55 5.98
C LEU A 72 7.74 6.01 7.45
N ALA A 73 6.56 6.33 8.00
CA ALA A 73 6.38 6.54 9.43
C ALA A 73 6.74 5.28 10.22
N MET A 74 6.24 4.10 9.82
CA MET A 74 6.53 2.85 10.50
C MET A 74 8.03 2.50 10.42
N ILE A 75 8.62 2.54 9.24
CA ILE A 75 10.05 2.21 9.05
C ILE A 75 10.94 3.18 9.83
N GLY A 76 10.62 4.46 9.83
CA GLY A 76 11.40 5.48 10.53
C GLY A 76 11.36 5.34 12.06
N HIS A 77 10.27 4.83 12.61
CA HIS A 77 10.05 4.82 14.06
C HIS A 77 10.05 3.44 14.71
N VAL A 78 9.95 2.33 13.95
CA VAL A 78 9.88 0.98 14.53
C VAL A 78 11.10 0.63 15.37
N PHE A 79 12.29 1.07 14.95
CA PHE A 79 13.52 0.86 15.74
C PHE A 79 13.43 1.57 17.09
N LEU A 80 13.08 2.85 17.08
CA LEU A 80 12.96 3.66 18.30
C LEU A 80 11.84 3.16 19.22
N MET A 81 10.74 2.70 18.62
CA MET A 81 9.64 2.11 19.37
C MET A 81 10.07 0.85 20.11
N LEU A 82 10.78 -0.06 19.46
CA LEU A 82 11.26 -1.30 20.07
C LEU A 82 12.35 -1.03 21.13
N ASP A 83 13.26 -0.09 20.88
CA ASP A 83 14.28 0.32 21.83
C ASP A 83 13.65 0.95 23.09
N GLY A 84 12.62 1.78 22.90
CA GLY A 84 11.83 2.36 24.00
C GLY A 84 11.04 1.35 24.82
N GLU A 85 10.66 0.22 24.24
CA GLU A 85 10.04 -0.93 24.95
C GLU A 85 11.07 -1.83 25.65
N GLY A 86 12.37 -1.46 25.62
CA GLY A 86 13.43 -2.16 26.34
C GLY A 86 14.07 -3.33 25.57
N TYR A 87 13.85 -3.43 24.27
CA TYR A 87 14.58 -4.39 23.44
C TYR A 87 16.02 -3.92 23.19
N SER A 88 16.95 -4.86 23.05
CA SER A 88 18.33 -4.50 22.66
C SER A 88 18.39 -3.88 21.27
N PRO A 89 19.36 -3.01 20.97
CA PRO A 89 19.48 -2.39 19.64
C PRO A 89 19.54 -3.40 18.48
N GLN A 90 20.12 -4.58 18.71
CA GLN A 90 20.21 -5.65 17.72
C GLN A 90 18.81 -6.23 17.41
N ILE A 91 18.00 -6.42 18.45
CA ILE A 91 16.61 -6.91 18.30
C ILE A 91 15.75 -5.83 17.64
N SER A 92 15.90 -4.57 18.03
CA SER A 92 15.18 -3.44 17.44
C SER A 92 15.47 -3.30 15.93
N ALA A 93 16.73 -3.49 15.51
CA ALA A 93 17.10 -3.54 14.10
C ALA A 93 16.47 -4.72 13.34
N THR A 94 16.26 -5.85 14.02
CA THR A 94 15.58 -7.02 13.43
C THR A 94 14.12 -6.68 13.07
N GLY A 95 13.45 -5.81 13.82
CA GLY A 95 12.10 -5.35 13.52
C GLY A 95 11.99 -4.67 12.15
N VAL A 96 12.95 -3.81 11.82
CA VAL A 96 13.06 -3.19 10.49
C VAL A 96 13.26 -4.25 9.40
N SER A 97 14.16 -5.20 9.65
CA SER A 97 14.46 -6.29 8.70
C SER A 97 13.23 -7.15 8.41
N ILE A 98 12.41 -7.45 9.41
CA ILE A 98 11.17 -8.24 9.26
C ILE A 98 10.18 -7.51 8.35
N ILE A 99 10.03 -6.19 8.49
CA ILE A 99 9.14 -5.42 7.61
C ILE A 99 9.61 -5.54 6.15
N PHE A 100 10.91 -5.40 5.87
CA PHE A 100 11.43 -5.50 4.50
C PHE A 100 11.35 -6.91 3.93
N ILE A 101 11.67 -7.94 4.71
CA ILE A 101 11.53 -9.34 4.29
C ILE A 101 10.05 -9.66 4.02
N GLY A 102 9.16 -9.25 4.92
CA GLY A 102 7.72 -9.36 4.73
C GLY A 102 7.27 -8.65 3.46
N GLY A 103 7.77 -7.44 3.20
CA GLY A 103 7.50 -6.67 1.99
C GLY A 103 7.94 -7.38 0.72
N PHE A 104 9.12 -7.99 0.72
CA PHE A 104 9.58 -8.80 -0.42
C PHE A 104 8.66 -10.00 -0.68
N ILE A 105 8.33 -10.76 0.36
CA ILE A 105 7.42 -11.91 0.28
C ILE A 105 6.03 -11.44 -0.19
N GLY A 106 5.51 -10.37 0.40
CA GLY A 106 4.23 -9.78 0.06
C GLY A 106 4.15 -9.34 -1.40
N LYS A 107 5.23 -8.78 -1.95
CA LYS A 107 5.30 -8.37 -3.36
C LYS A 107 5.13 -9.56 -4.30
N VAL A 108 5.82 -10.69 -4.03
CA VAL A 108 5.73 -11.91 -4.84
C VAL A 108 4.32 -12.52 -4.75
N ILE A 109 3.78 -12.62 -3.53
CA ILE A 109 2.46 -13.20 -3.29
C ILE A 109 1.37 -12.32 -3.93
N SER A 110 1.42 -11.01 -3.73
CA SER A 110 0.43 -10.07 -4.27
C SER A 110 0.40 -10.07 -5.81
N GLY A 111 1.57 -10.17 -6.47
CA GLY A 111 1.63 -10.29 -7.91
C GLY A 111 0.84 -11.49 -8.42
N LYS A 112 1.11 -12.68 -7.86
CA LYS A 112 0.42 -13.92 -8.24
C LYS A 112 -1.07 -13.90 -7.89
N LEU A 113 -1.42 -13.41 -6.71
CA LEU A 113 -2.83 -13.31 -6.29
C LEU A 113 -3.62 -12.33 -7.16
N ALA A 114 -2.99 -11.23 -7.60
CA ALA A 114 -3.65 -10.23 -8.44
C ALA A 114 -4.09 -10.80 -9.80
N GLU A 115 -3.37 -11.78 -10.32
CA GLU A 115 -3.74 -12.51 -11.54
C GLU A 115 -4.89 -13.48 -11.31
N MET A 116 -5.01 -14.04 -10.08
CA MET A 116 -6.00 -15.08 -9.78
C MET A 116 -7.35 -14.54 -9.31
N ILE A 117 -7.35 -13.51 -8.47
CA ILE A 117 -8.55 -13.01 -7.79
C ILE A 117 -8.83 -11.52 -8.06
N GLY A 118 -8.01 -10.90 -8.93
CA GLY A 118 -8.17 -9.49 -9.30
C GLY A 118 -7.36 -8.52 -8.43
N ARG A 119 -6.86 -7.47 -9.10
CA ARG A 119 -5.92 -6.49 -8.51
C ARG A 119 -6.52 -5.70 -7.37
N LYS A 120 -7.80 -5.31 -7.49
CA LYS A 120 -8.52 -4.54 -6.48
C LYS A 120 -8.68 -5.32 -5.17
N ILE A 121 -9.05 -6.60 -5.24
CA ILE A 121 -9.24 -7.45 -4.05
C ILE A 121 -7.91 -7.61 -3.30
N VAL A 122 -6.83 -7.87 -4.04
CA VAL A 122 -5.49 -8.04 -3.44
C VAL A 122 -4.99 -6.74 -2.81
N LEU A 123 -5.27 -5.60 -3.47
CA LEU A 123 -4.91 -4.28 -2.92
C LEU A 123 -5.64 -4.00 -1.61
N VAL A 124 -6.95 -4.21 -1.54
CA VAL A 124 -7.74 -4.07 -0.31
C VAL A 124 -7.25 -5.05 0.76
N GLY A 125 -6.95 -6.29 0.38
CA GLY A 125 -6.38 -7.30 1.28
C GLY A 125 -5.04 -6.88 1.87
N GLY A 126 -4.15 -6.29 1.06
CA GLY A 126 -2.86 -5.75 1.53
C GLY A 126 -3.03 -4.62 2.56
N VAL A 127 -3.94 -3.69 2.29
CA VAL A 127 -4.29 -2.61 3.23
C VAL A 127 -4.88 -3.17 4.53
N ALA A 128 -5.77 -4.16 4.43
CA ALA A 128 -6.34 -4.82 5.61
C ALA A 128 -5.26 -5.54 6.44
N MET A 129 -4.28 -6.19 5.79
CA MET A 129 -3.15 -6.81 6.48
C MET A 129 -2.28 -5.76 7.18
N MET A 130 -2.01 -4.61 6.56
CA MET A 130 -1.29 -3.51 7.21
C MET A 130 -2.04 -3.02 8.45
N LEU A 131 -3.36 -2.85 8.34
CA LEU A 131 -4.20 -2.44 9.46
C LEU A 131 -4.13 -3.46 10.61
N LEU A 132 -4.37 -4.74 10.32
CA LEU A 132 -4.30 -5.81 11.32
C LEU A 132 -2.91 -5.87 11.97
N GLY A 133 -1.85 -5.76 11.17
CA GLY A 133 -0.47 -5.69 11.66
C GLY A 133 -0.26 -4.52 12.63
N SER A 134 -0.72 -3.33 12.27
CA SER A 134 -0.64 -2.15 13.14
C SER A 134 -1.43 -2.33 14.45
N LEU A 135 -2.63 -2.90 14.39
CA LEU A 135 -3.44 -3.17 15.57
C LEU A 135 -2.77 -4.19 16.50
N LEU A 136 -2.12 -5.23 15.95
CA LEU A 136 -1.36 -6.19 16.74
C LEU A 136 -0.15 -5.56 17.42
N ILE A 137 0.60 -4.70 16.70
CA ILE A 137 1.73 -3.97 17.27
C ILE A 137 1.26 -3.11 18.46
N VAL A 138 0.17 -2.36 18.29
CA VAL A 138 -0.42 -1.56 19.38
C VAL A 138 -0.87 -2.45 20.53
N SER A 139 -1.59 -3.54 20.25
CA SER A 139 -2.07 -4.48 21.27
C SER A 139 -0.93 -5.10 22.05
N SER A 140 0.23 -5.34 21.42
CA SER A 140 1.40 -5.92 22.08
C SER A 140 1.95 -5.03 23.20
N ILE A 141 1.91 -3.72 23.00
CA ILE A 141 2.35 -2.73 24.01
C ILE A 141 1.40 -2.76 25.20
N PHE A 142 0.08 -2.80 24.97
CA PHE A 142 -0.91 -2.87 26.05
C PHE A 142 -0.82 -4.17 26.84
N TYR A 143 -0.73 -5.30 26.17
CA TYR A 143 -0.72 -6.63 26.82
C TYR A 143 0.69 -7.10 27.19
N LYS A 144 1.74 -6.31 26.90
CA LYS A 144 3.16 -6.63 27.10
C LYS A 144 3.52 -8.01 26.55
N ASN A 145 2.97 -8.35 25.39
CA ASN A 145 3.19 -9.64 24.75
C ASN A 145 4.10 -9.49 23.52
N PRO A 146 5.38 -9.88 23.62
CA PRO A 146 6.35 -9.74 22.54
C PRO A 146 5.94 -10.46 21.24
N LEU A 147 5.23 -11.58 21.35
CA LEU A 147 4.83 -12.35 20.17
C LEU A 147 3.94 -11.54 19.23
N LEU A 148 3.05 -10.69 19.77
CA LEU A 148 2.15 -9.85 18.98
C LEU A 148 2.92 -8.81 18.16
N ILE A 149 4.06 -8.30 18.65
CA ILE A 149 4.92 -7.36 17.90
C ILE A 149 5.42 -8.05 16.63
N TRP A 150 6.02 -9.23 16.75
CA TRP A 150 6.64 -9.93 15.63
C TRP A 150 5.62 -10.37 14.58
N ILE A 151 4.47 -10.87 15.02
CA ILE A 151 3.35 -11.19 14.11
C ILE A 151 2.85 -9.92 13.45
N GLY A 152 2.68 -8.83 14.19
CA GLY A 152 2.22 -7.55 13.68
C GLY A 152 3.15 -6.97 12.62
N LEU A 153 4.47 -6.96 12.87
CA LEU A 153 5.48 -6.49 11.91
C LEU A 153 5.52 -7.34 10.64
N THR A 154 5.37 -8.66 10.79
CA THR A 154 5.33 -9.58 9.63
C THR A 154 4.09 -9.33 8.77
N LEU A 155 2.90 -9.22 9.38
CA LEU A 155 1.66 -8.91 8.67
C LEU A 155 1.72 -7.54 8.00
N TYR A 156 2.21 -6.54 8.72
CA TYR A 156 2.36 -5.19 8.18
C TYR A 156 3.30 -5.18 6.97
N GLY A 157 4.49 -5.79 7.12
CA GLY A 157 5.46 -5.93 6.04
C GLY A 157 4.87 -6.63 4.82
N THR A 158 4.23 -7.79 5.04
CA THR A 158 3.63 -8.56 3.94
C THR A 158 2.50 -7.78 3.26
N GLY A 159 1.70 -7.04 4.00
CA GLY A 159 0.59 -6.24 3.46
C GLY A 159 1.06 -5.13 2.52
N TRP A 160 2.13 -4.40 2.85
CA TRP A 160 2.56 -3.26 2.01
C TRP A 160 3.33 -3.67 0.75
N GLY A 161 3.97 -4.86 0.76
CA GLY A 161 4.94 -5.25 -0.27
C GLY A 161 4.44 -5.19 -1.70
N GLY A 162 3.18 -5.53 -1.96
CA GLY A 162 2.57 -5.51 -3.28
C GLY A 162 1.86 -4.21 -3.65
N LEU A 163 1.55 -3.34 -2.69
CA LEU A 163 0.63 -2.22 -2.89
C LEU A 163 1.06 -1.25 -3.98
N TYR A 164 2.34 -0.86 -3.98
CA TYR A 164 2.84 0.08 -4.99
C TYR A 164 2.73 -0.48 -6.42
N THR A 165 3.07 -1.75 -6.61
CA THR A 165 2.93 -2.42 -7.92
C THR A 165 1.46 -2.52 -8.34
N LEU A 166 0.57 -2.83 -7.38
CA LEU A 166 -0.86 -2.92 -7.65
C LEU A 166 -1.48 -1.57 -8.01
N ILE A 167 -1.03 -0.47 -7.37
CA ILE A 167 -1.43 0.89 -7.73
C ILE A 167 -1.08 1.19 -9.18
N GLN A 168 0.15 0.88 -9.60
CA GLN A 168 0.61 1.10 -10.96
C GLN A 168 -0.22 0.31 -11.98
N LEU A 169 -0.51 -0.96 -11.67
CA LEU A 169 -1.31 -1.82 -12.52
C LEU A 169 -2.77 -1.32 -12.62
N LEU A 170 -3.35 -0.86 -11.51
CA LEU A 170 -4.70 -0.28 -11.51
C LEU A 170 -4.77 1.04 -12.27
N VAL A 171 -3.73 1.86 -12.21
CA VAL A 171 -3.63 3.08 -13.03
C VAL A 171 -3.63 2.72 -14.51
N ALA A 172 -2.89 1.69 -14.91
CA ALA A 172 -2.87 1.21 -16.30
C ALA A 172 -4.24 0.68 -16.76
N ASP A 173 -4.93 -0.06 -15.88
CA ASP A 173 -6.27 -0.60 -16.18
C ASP A 173 -7.34 0.48 -16.31
N LEU A 174 -7.30 1.48 -15.44
CA LEU A 174 -8.33 2.53 -15.39
C LEU A 174 -8.15 3.62 -16.45
N PHE A 175 -6.90 3.97 -16.75
CA PHE A 175 -6.60 5.14 -17.58
C PHE A 175 -5.89 4.79 -18.89
N GLY A 176 -5.52 3.53 -19.09
CA GLY A 176 -4.77 3.09 -20.25
C GLY A 176 -3.30 3.50 -20.23
N LEU A 177 -2.59 3.23 -21.35
CA LEU A 177 -1.14 3.40 -21.42
C LEU A 177 -0.68 4.71 -22.08
N ILE A 178 -1.58 5.46 -22.73
CA ILE A 178 -1.23 6.64 -23.55
C ILE A 178 -0.48 7.71 -22.73
N ALA A 179 -0.98 8.04 -21.54
CA ALA A 179 -0.39 9.06 -20.69
C ALA A 179 0.14 8.49 -19.36
N ILE A 180 0.36 7.18 -19.26
CA ILE A 180 0.66 6.49 -18.01
C ILE A 180 1.88 7.09 -17.28
N GLY A 181 2.93 7.43 -18.00
CA GLY A 181 4.13 8.04 -17.40
C GLY A 181 3.86 9.40 -16.76
N LYS A 182 2.98 10.22 -17.39
CA LYS A 182 2.57 11.51 -16.83
C LYS A 182 1.65 11.34 -15.63
N ILE A 183 0.71 10.39 -15.70
CA ILE A 183 -0.23 10.09 -14.63
C ILE A 183 0.54 9.54 -13.41
N MET A 184 1.43 8.58 -13.62
CA MET A 184 2.28 8.04 -12.56
C MET A 184 3.21 9.09 -11.98
N GLY A 185 3.74 10.01 -12.81
CA GLY A 185 4.55 11.12 -12.33
C GLY A 185 3.82 11.98 -11.30
N VAL A 186 2.54 12.30 -11.53
CA VAL A 186 1.73 13.08 -10.57
C VAL A 186 1.46 12.26 -9.30
N ILE A 187 1.10 10.97 -9.43
CA ILE A 187 0.89 10.09 -8.27
C ILE A 187 2.16 9.99 -7.43
N ASN A 188 3.34 9.83 -8.06
CA ASN A 188 4.62 9.73 -7.37
C ASN A 188 5.01 11.03 -6.63
N VAL A 189 4.62 12.19 -7.12
CA VAL A 189 4.79 13.45 -6.36
C VAL A 189 3.92 13.45 -5.11
N ILE A 190 2.66 13.04 -5.25
CA ILE A 190 1.70 13.00 -4.14
C ILE A 190 2.13 11.99 -3.07
N ASP A 191 2.51 10.77 -3.47
CA ASP A 191 2.93 9.72 -2.53
C ASP A 191 4.24 10.06 -1.83
N THR A 192 5.19 10.69 -2.55
CA THR A 192 6.46 11.15 -1.97
C THR A 192 6.24 12.21 -0.89
N ILE A 193 5.28 13.14 -1.10
CA ILE A 193 4.89 14.09 -0.06
C ILE A 193 4.33 13.36 1.16
N GLY A 194 3.47 12.36 0.94
CA GLY A 194 2.96 11.51 2.03
C GLY A 194 4.08 10.82 2.79
N GLY A 195 5.00 10.20 2.07
CA GLY A 195 6.15 9.52 2.64
C GLY A 195 7.08 10.43 3.44
N GLY A 196 7.34 11.63 2.95
CA GLY A 196 8.15 12.61 3.68
C GLY A 196 7.47 13.12 4.94
N LEU A 197 6.17 13.34 4.91
CA LEU A 197 5.39 13.80 6.06
C LEU A 197 5.25 12.73 7.16
N GLY A 198 5.24 11.45 6.80
CA GLY A 198 5.04 10.35 7.73
C GLY A 198 6.00 10.38 8.93
N PRO A 199 7.31 10.25 8.74
CA PRO A 199 8.29 10.31 9.82
C PRO A 199 8.26 11.63 10.58
N ILE A 200 8.11 12.76 9.88
CA ILE A 200 8.13 14.09 10.49
C ILE A 200 6.96 14.27 11.48
N ILE A 201 5.74 13.97 11.04
CA ILE A 201 4.55 14.12 11.89
C ILE A 201 4.61 13.13 13.06
N THR A 202 5.08 11.91 12.81
CA THR A 202 5.25 10.91 13.89
C THR A 202 6.27 11.37 14.92
N ALA A 203 7.39 11.98 14.49
CA ALA A 203 8.38 12.53 15.39
C ALA A 203 7.81 13.68 16.24
N VAL A 204 7.10 14.64 15.65
CA VAL A 204 6.47 15.76 16.36
C VAL A 204 5.45 15.25 17.40
N ILE A 205 4.66 14.25 17.05
CA ILE A 205 3.71 13.63 17.99
C ILE A 205 4.48 12.96 19.14
N TYR A 206 5.52 12.20 18.84
CA TYR A 206 6.33 11.56 19.86
C TYR A 206 7.00 12.57 20.78
N ASP A 207 7.60 13.63 20.25
CA ASP A 207 8.27 14.67 21.04
C ASP A 207 7.31 15.37 22.00
N SER A 208 6.06 15.54 21.60
CA SER A 208 5.03 16.19 22.44
C SER A 208 4.42 15.27 23.49
N THR A 209 4.35 13.98 23.22
CA THR A 209 3.63 13.01 24.08
C THR A 209 4.54 12.03 24.80
N GLN A 210 5.79 11.89 24.33
CA GLN A 210 6.78 10.91 24.78
C GLN A 210 6.24 9.47 24.76
N ASN A 211 5.29 9.21 23.84
CA ASN A 211 4.61 7.93 23.75
C ASN A 211 4.20 7.62 22.31
N TYR A 212 4.39 6.37 21.88
CA TYR A 212 3.94 5.87 20.58
C TYR A 212 2.48 5.36 20.57
N LEU A 213 1.79 5.37 21.73
CA LEU A 213 0.42 4.87 21.87
C LEU A 213 -0.67 5.91 21.58
N MET A 214 -0.30 7.18 21.33
CA MET A 214 -1.25 8.26 21.03
C MET A 214 -1.46 8.48 19.55
#